data_c1c440e1e29737dbd042f132fc23aa34
#
_entry.id   c1c440e1e29737dbd042f132fc23aa34
#
_cell.length_a   1.000
_cell.length_b   1.000
_cell.length_c   1.000
_cell.angle_alpha   90.00
_cell.angle_beta   90.00
_cell.angle_gamma   90.00
#
_symmetry.space_group_name_H-M   'P 1'
#
loop_
_entity.id
_entity.type
_entity.pdbx_description
1 polymer ?
#
loop_
_entity_poly.entity_id
_entity_poly.type
_entity_poly.pdbx_seq_one_letter_code
_entity_poly.pdbx_strand_id
1 'polypeptide(L)'
;MTFAEKVRLIVKKIPKGKTMTYKEVAAKAGNSRAARAVGAIMRTNYDKSIPCHRVIRSDGGMGGYNRGGTLRKQEILAEENYR
;
A
#
# COMPACT_ATOMS: atom_id res chain seq x y z
N MET A 1 -1.35 20.15 -0.80
CA MET A 1 -1.69 18.70 -0.74
C MET A 1 -1.17 18.13 0.57
N THR A 2 -2.03 17.43 1.29
CA THR A 2 -1.64 16.81 2.56
C THR A 2 -0.79 15.57 2.32
N PHE A 3 -0.10 15.09 3.37
CA PHE A 3 0.67 13.85 3.30
C PHE A 3 -0.24 12.67 2.90
N ALA A 4 -1.42 12.58 3.50
CA ALA A 4 -2.38 11.53 3.17
C ALA A 4 -2.81 11.56 1.70
N GLU A 5 -3.05 12.74 1.15
CA GLU A 5 -3.39 12.89 -0.26
C GLU A 5 -2.25 12.45 -1.17
N LYS A 6 -1.00 12.82 -0.82
CA LYS A 6 0.18 12.40 -1.57
C LYS A 6 0.33 10.87 -1.54
N VAL A 7 0.15 10.26 -0.38
CA VAL A 7 0.21 8.80 -0.22
C VAL A 7 -0.81 8.11 -1.12
N ARG A 8 -2.05 8.58 -1.10
CA ARG A 8 -3.11 7.98 -1.92
C ARG A 8 -2.81 8.09 -3.41
N LEU A 9 -2.29 9.22 -3.86
CA LEU A 9 -1.92 9.40 -5.28
C LEU A 9 -0.78 8.46 -5.68
N ILE A 10 0.22 8.30 -4.83
CA ILE A 10 1.35 7.41 -5.09
C ILE A 10 0.87 5.97 -5.20
N VAL A 11 0.05 5.52 -4.25
CA VAL A 11 -0.47 4.15 -4.23
C VAL A 11 -1.38 3.91 -5.44
N LYS A 12 -2.19 4.88 -5.80
CA LYS A 12 -3.09 4.78 -6.97
C LYS A 12 -2.33 4.49 -8.26
N LYS A 13 -1.08 4.94 -8.35
CA LYS A 13 -0.24 4.76 -9.54
C LYS A 13 0.53 3.45 -9.57
N ILE A 14 0.47 2.64 -8.53
CA ILE A 14 1.16 1.34 -8.52
C ILE A 14 0.46 0.42 -9.54
N PRO A 15 1.16 -0.03 -10.57
CA PRO A 15 0.51 -0.85 -11.59
C PRO A 15 0.23 -2.26 -11.09
N LYS A 16 -0.72 -2.92 -11.74
CA LYS A 16 -1.06 -4.30 -11.48
C LYS A 16 0.17 -5.20 -11.65
N GLY A 17 0.39 -6.11 -10.74
CA GLY A 17 1.57 -6.99 -10.74
C GLY A 17 2.80 -6.38 -10.07
N LYS A 18 2.72 -5.14 -9.59
CA LYS A 18 3.81 -4.46 -8.90
C LYS A 18 3.42 -4.15 -7.47
N THR A 19 4.41 -3.96 -6.61
CA THR A 19 4.20 -3.56 -5.21
C THR A 19 5.18 -2.47 -4.83
N MET A 20 4.84 -1.76 -3.74
CA MET A 20 5.75 -0.83 -3.07
C MET A 20 5.72 -1.14 -1.58
N THR A 21 6.82 -0.89 -0.90
CA THR A 21 6.83 -0.99 0.57
C THR A 21 6.23 0.27 1.18
N TYR A 22 5.76 0.18 2.42
CA TYR A 22 5.29 1.35 3.16
C TYR A 22 6.38 2.43 3.24
N LYS A 23 7.63 2.00 3.40
CA LYS A 23 8.77 2.91 3.46
C LYS A 23 9.00 3.63 2.12
N GLU A 24 8.89 2.91 1.01
CA GLU A 24 9.02 3.51 -0.33
C GLU A 24 7.93 4.53 -0.60
N VAL A 25 6.69 4.21 -0.24
CA VAL A 25 5.56 5.15 -0.38
C VAL A 25 5.81 6.39 0.46
N ALA A 26 6.25 6.21 1.72
CA ALA A 26 6.55 7.33 2.61
C ALA A 26 7.65 8.24 2.02
N ALA A 27 8.71 7.65 1.50
CA ALA A 27 9.80 8.40 0.88
C ALA A 27 9.32 9.22 -0.32
N LYS A 28 8.51 8.61 -1.20
CA LYS A 28 7.95 9.32 -2.35
C LYS A 28 6.99 10.44 -1.94
N ALA A 29 6.32 10.28 -0.81
CA ALA A 29 5.44 11.31 -0.26
C ALA A 29 6.19 12.42 0.47
N GLY A 30 7.53 12.34 0.54
CA GLY A 30 8.37 13.37 1.11
C GLY A 30 8.83 13.15 2.55
N ASN A 31 8.53 11.98 3.14
CA ASN A 31 8.96 11.68 4.52
C ASN A 31 9.24 10.18 4.69
N SER A 32 10.49 9.78 4.50
CA SER A 32 10.90 8.37 4.59
C SER A 32 10.73 7.74 5.97
N ARG A 33 10.52 8.57 7.02
CA ARG A 33 10.30 8.08 8.39
C ARG A 33 8.82 7.84 8.70
N ALA A 34 7.93 8.14 7.78
CA ALA A 34 6.49 8.10 8.00
C ALA A 34 5.83 6.79 7.53
N ALA A 35 6.57 5.67 7.51
CA ALA A 35 6.02 4.38 7.10
C ALA A 35 4.79 3.96 7.92
N ARG A 36 4.80 4.23 9.24
CA ARG A 36 3.66 3.94 10.11
C ARG A 36 2.43 4.77 9.73
N ALA A 37 2.65 6.04 9.37
CA ALA A 37 1.56 6.90 8.92
C ALA A 37 0.97 6.40 7.61
N VAL A 38 1.79 5.91 6.68
CA VAL A 38 1.33 5.27 5.46
C VAL A 38 0.46 4.06 5.79
N GLY A 39 0.90 3.22 6.71
CA GLY A 39 0.12 2.07 7.16
C GLY A 39 -1.23 2.46 7.75
N ALA A 40 -1.28 3.51 8.55
CA ALA A 40 -2.53 4.02 9.12
C ALA A 40 -3.46 4.56 8.04
N ILE A 41 -2.93 5.28 7.06
CA ILE A 41 -3.71 5.81 5.92
C ILE A 41 -4.30 4.66 5.11
N MET A 42 -3.50 3.64 4.82
CA MET A 42 -3.98 2.47 4.06
C MET A 42 -5.03 1.68 4.82
N ARG A 43 -4.90 1.60 6.15
CA ARG A 43 -5.84 0.87 7.01
C ARG A 43 -7.22 1.49 7.00
N THR A 44 -7.31 2.81 6.82
CA THR A 44 -8.58 3.55 6.77
C THR A 44 -9.06 3.82 5.36
N ASN A 45 -8.33 3.34 4.35
CA ASN A 45 -8.71 3.53 2.96
C ASN A 45 -9.69 2.46 2.50
N TYR A 46 -10.89 2.87 2.11
CA TYR A 46 -11.91 1.99 1.54
C TYR A 46 -12.24 2.32 0.09
N ASP A 47 -11.48 3.22 -0.52
CA ASP A 47 -11.65 3.58 -1.94
C ASP A 47 -11.05 2.49 -2.83
N LYS A 48 -11.91 1.82 -3.60
CA LYS A 48 -11.51 0.71 -4.47
C LYS A 48 -10.58 1.13 -5.61
N SER A 49 -10.54 2.41 -5.95
CA SER A 49 -9.64 2.92 -6.99
C SER A 49 -8.19 3.01 -6.49
N ILE A 50 -7.96 2.90 -5.19
CA ILE A 50 -6.64 2.95 -4.59
C ILE A 50 -6.24 1.53 -4.21
N PRO A 51 -5.25 0.92 -4.90
CA PRO A 51 -4.88 -0.49 -4.69
C PRO A 51 -4.00 -0.68 -3.46
N CYS A 52 -4.57 -0.49 -2.27
CA CYS A 52 -3.81 -0.58 -1.02
C CYS A 52 -3.22 -1.99 -0.78
N HIS A 53 -3.74 -3.02 -1.45
CA HIS A 53 -3.16 -4.36 -1.39
C HIS A 53 -1.77 -4.44 -2.04
N ARG A 54 -1.39 -3.45 -2.85
CA ARG A 54 -0.06 -3.38 -3.49
C ARG A 54 1.00 -2.72 -2.63
N VAL A 55 0.66 -2.34 -1.40
CA VAL A 55 1.62 -1.80 -0.44
C VAL A 55 1.92 -2.88 0.61
N ILE A 56 3.18 -3.24 0.74
CA ILE A 56 3.63 -4.35 1.60
C ILE A 56 4.70 -3.86 2.58
N ARG A 57 5.06 -4.71 3.54
CA ARG A 57 6.09 -4.39 4.52
C ARG A 57 7.49 -4.48 3.91
N SER A 58 8.40 -3.64 4.36
CA SER A 58 9.79 -3.62 3.88
C SER A 58 10.59 -4.84 4.29
N ASP A 59 10.11 -5.60 5.30
CA ASP A 59 10.78 -6.84 5.75
C ASP A 59 10.34 -8.08 4.95
N GLY A 60 9.55 -7.90 3.89
CA GLY A 60 9.04 -8.99 3.07
C GLY A 60 7.68 -9.53 3.51
N GLY A 61 7.15 -9.06 4.65
CA GLY A 61 5.79 -9.43 5.08
C GLY A 61 4.72 -8.69 4.30
N MET A 62 3.51 -9.23 4.28
CA MET A 62 2.39 -8.64 3.53
C MET A 62 1.82 -7.39 4.18
N GLY A 63 1.90 -7.28 5.51
CA GLY A 63 1.17 -6.25 6.24
C GLY A 63 -0.32 -6.55 6.31
N GLY A 64 -1.07 -5.68 6.98
CA GLY A 64 -2.51 -5.84 7.11
C GLY A 64 -3.26 -5.41 5.85
N TYR A 65 -4.52 -5.84 5.76
CA TYR A 65 -5.41 -5.45 4.68
C TYR A 65 -6.83 -5.32 5.23
N ASN A 66 -7.43 -4.15 5.07
CA ASN A 66 -8.73 -3.82 5.67
C ASN A 66 -9.94 -4.41 4.94
N ARG A 67 -9.74 -5.11 3.82
CA ARG A 67 -10.82 -5.69 3.00
C ARG A 67 -10.73 -7.21 2.95
N GLY A 68 -10.42 -7.84 4.06
CA GLY A 68 -10.38 -9.30 4.14
C GLY A 68 -9.11 -9.88 4.73
N GLY A 69 -8.24 -9.03 5.27
CA GLY A 69 -7.03 -9.46 5.97
C GLY A 69 -5.89 -9.87 5.05
N THR A 70 -4.82 -10.38 5.65
CA THR A 70 -3.57 -10.72 4.95
C THR A 70 -3.75 -11.79 3.88
N LEU A 71 -4.56 -12.82 4.15
CA LEU A 71 -4.79 -13.88 3.17
C LEU A 71 -5.47 -13.34 1.91
N ARG A 72 -6.46 -12.48 2.08
CA ARG A 72 -7.14 -11.87 0.92
C ARG A 72 -6.19 -10.99 0.12
N LYS A 73 -5.30 -10.27 0.81
CA LYS A 73 -4.27 -9.46 0.17
C LYS A 73 -3.36 -10.33 -0.70
N GLN A 74 -2.90 -11.46 -0.17
CA GLN A 74 -2.07 -12.42 -0.90
C GLN A 74 -2.80 -12.97 -2.12
N GLU A 75 -4.07 -13.33 -1.99
CA GLU A 75 -4.88 -13.84 -3.09
C GLU A 75 -5.00 -12.83 -4.23
N ILE A 76 -5.28 -11.57 -3.91
CA ILE A 76 -5.40 -10.51 -4.91
C ILE A 76 -4.07 -10.30 -5.63
N LEU A 77 -2.96 -10.26 -4.90
CA LEU A 77 -1.64 -10.11 -5.50
C LEU A 77 -1.30 -11.28 -6.42
N ALA A 78 -1.65 -12.51 -6.02
CA ALA A 78 -1.45 -13.69 -6.84
C ALA A 78 -2.26 -13.61 -8.15
N GLU A 79 -3.51 -13.17 -8.05
CA GLU A 79 -4.37 -12.94 -9.23
C GLU A 79 -3.77 -11.90 -10.17
N GLU A 80 -3.01 -10.94 -9.65
CA GLU A 80 -2.34 -9.90 -10.42
C GLU A 80 -0.96 -10.29 -10.93
N ASN A 81 -0.58 -11.55 -10.77
CA ASN A 81 0.74 -12.08 -11.15
C ASN A 81 1.91 -11.39 -10.41
N TYR A 82 1.71 -11.05 -9.15
CA TYR A 82 2.75 -10.53 -8.30
C TYR A 82 3.82 -11.60 -8.04
N ARG A 83 5.11 -11.19 -8.13
CA ARG A 83 6.24 -12.07 -7.87
C ARG A 83 7.22 -11.47 -6.87
#